data_0ffabb4d4fec2afe3246d132288eb9cd
#
_entry.id   0ffabb4d4fec2afe3246d132288eb9cd
#
_cell.length_a   1.000
_cell.length_b   1.000
_cell.length_c   1.000
_cell.angle_alpha   90.00
_cell.angle_beta   90.00
_cell.angle_gamma   90.00
#
_symmetry.space_group_name_H-M   'P 1'
#
loop_
_entity.id
_entity.type
_entity.pdbx_description
1 polymer ?
#
loop_
_entity_poly.entity_id
_entity_poly.type
_entity_poly.pdbx_seq_one_letter_code
_entity_poly.pdbx_strand_id
1 'polypeptide(L)'
;MKLQRFSEFFSRSRPPLAGALAQWFLTDKGQQLEHMERALLEPQLTRHFGSYIVYYNPPVALATAPHIRHAVRLGDAQLEVQLQCTEHKWPIAADAVDVVVLQHSLDFAASPHDVLREAAHCVRAGGHLIILGAHVWSLFGVYRHC
;
A
#
# COMPACT_ATOMS: atom_id res chain seq x y z
N MET A 1 -19.27 -2.52 20.74
CA MET A 1 -19.53 -3.92 20.41
C MET A 1 -19.21 -4.29 18.96
N LYS A 2 -19.55 -3.47 17.96
CA LYS A 2 -19.19 -3.76 16.55
C LYS A 2 -17.70 -3.61 16.22
N LEU A 3 -16.99 -2.74 16.90
CA LEU A 3 -15.55 -2.51 16.73
C LEU A 3 -14.67 -3.65 17.28
N GLN A 4 -15.07 -4.26 18.38
CA GLN A 4 -14.38 -5.42 18.94
C GLN A 4 -14.50 -6.66 18.03
N ARG A 5 -15.67 -6.87 17.44
CA ARG A 5 -15.87 -7.96 16.46
C ARG A 5 -15.05 -7.77 15.18
N PHE A 6 -14.87 -6.52 14.77
CA PHE A 6 -14.05 -6.19 13.61
C PHE A 6 -12.56 -6.46 13.89
N SER A 7 -12.07 -6.05 15.05
CA SER A 7 -10.69 -6.31 15.45
C SER A 7 -10.40 -7.80 15.70
N GLU A 8 -11.37 -8.54 16.24
CA GLU A 8 -11.25 -9.99 16.46
C GLU A 8 -11.30 -10.77 15.16
N PHE A 9 -12.08 -10.34 14.18
CA PHE A 9 -12.10 -10.94 12.86
C PHE A 9 -10.74 -10.78 12.16
N PHE A 10 -10.09 -9.63 12.31
CA PHE A 10 -8.77 -9.37 11.75
C PHE A 10 -7.62 -10.00 12.54
N SER A 11 -7.83 -10.32 13.81
CA SER A 11 -6.81 -10.93 14.67
C SER A 11 -6.63 -12.45 14.45
N ARG A 12 -7.63 -13.13 13.92
CA ARG A 12 -7.67 -14.62 13.88
C ARG A 12 -7.20 -15.30 12.59
N SER A 13 -6.99 -14.56 11.50
CA SER A 13 -6.64 -15.20 10.23
C SER A 13 -5.80 -14.29 9.33
N ARG A 14 -4.51 -14.33 9.53
CA ARG A 14 -3.54 -13.48 8.84
C ARG A 14 -3.27 -13.76 7.36
N PRO A 15 -3.33 -14.96 6.82
CA PRO A 15 -3.11 -15.16 5.38
C PRO A 15 -4.22 -14.64 4.47
N PRO A 16 -5.51 -14.61 4.86
CA PRO A 16 -6.56 -14.19 3.94
C PRO A 16 -6.79 -12.69 3.84
N LEU A 17 -6.12 -11.84 4.65
CA LEU A 17 -6.45 -10.41 4.69
C LEU A 17 -6.08 -9.66 3.42
N ALA A 18 -4.90 -9.89 2.87
CA ALA A 18 -4.50 -9.26 1.61
C ALA A 18 -5.38 -9.74 0.46
N GLY A 19 -5.66 -11.05 0.40
CA GLY A 19 -6.57 -11.63 -0.57
C GLY A 19 -8.02 -11.17 -0.38
N ALA A 20 -8.50 -11.09 0.87
CA ALA A 20 -9.84 -10.63 1.20
C ALA A 20 -10.03 -9.15 0.84
N LEU A 21 -9.04 -8.31 1.06
CA LEU A 21 -9.06 -6.91 0.66
C LEU A 21 -9.11 -6.77 -0.86
N ALA A 22 -8.29 -7.52 -1.58
CA ALA A 22 -8.31 -7.53 -3.05
C ALA A 22 -9.68 -7.97 -3.58
N GLN A 23 -10.31 -8.98 -2.97
CA GLN A 23 -11.67 -9.42 -3.31
C GLN A 23 -12.71 -8.33 -3.03
N TRP A 24 -12.58 -7.63 -1.90
CA TRP A 24 -13.51 -6.54 -1.57
C TRP A 24 -13.44 -5.42 -2.60
N PHE A 25 -12.25 -5.09 -3.11
CA PHE A 25 -12.08 -4.08 -4.16
C PHE A 25 -12.71 -4.48 -5.49
N LEU A 26 -13.04 -5.74 -5.71
CA LEU A 26 -13.80 -6.19 -6.88
C LEU A 26 -15.30 -5.93 -6.77
N THR A 27 -15.81 -5.64 -5.58
CA THR A 27 -17.21 -5.27 -5.38
C THR A 27 -17.50 -3.87 -5.93
N ASP A 28 -18.77 -3.53 -6.15
CA ASP A 28 -19.17 -2.21 -6.66
C ASP A 28 -18.68 -1.07 -5.76
N LYS A 29 -18.81 -1.24 -4.44
CA LYS A 29 -18.29 -0.25 -3.47
C LYS A 29 -16.78 -0.15 -3.49
N GLY A 30 -16.12 -1.29 -3.60
CA GLY A 30 -14.66 -1.35 -3.71
C GLY A 30 -14.15 -0.66 -4.96
N GLN A 31 -14.81 -0.85 -6.09
CA GLN A 31 -14.45 -0.19 -7.34
C GLN A 31 -14.70 1.32 -7.29
N GLN A 32 -15.75 1.77 -6.63
CA GLN A 32 -15.99 3.20 -6.40
C GLN A 32 -14.85 3.82 -5.56
N LEU A 33 -14.45 3.16 -4.49
CA LEU A 33 -13.34 3.61 -3.66
C LEU A 33 -12.02 3.61 -4.45
N GLU A 34 -11.73 2.55 -5.19
CA GLU A 34 -10.55 2.47 -6.06
C GLU A 34 -10.49 3.64 -7.04
N HIS A 35 -11.61 3.94 -7.69
CA HIS A 35 -11.69 5.04 -8.63
C HIS A 35 -11.39 6.39 -7.96
N MET A 36 -11.94 6.63 -6.79
CA MET A 36 -11.68 7.84 -6.00
C MET A 36 -10.22 7.93 -5.56
N GLU A 37 -9.65 6.85 -5.08
CA GLU A 37 -8.24 6.80 -4.65
C GLU A 37 -7.29 7.00 -5.82
N ARG A 38 -7.58 6.40 -6.96
CA ARG A 38 -6.80 6.59 -8.19
C ARG A 38 -6.83 8.04 -8.64
N ALA A 39 -7.99 8.68 -8.59
CA ALA A 39 -8.14 10.10 -8.92
C ALA A 39 -7.33 11.02 -7.99
N LEU A 40 -7.11 10.62 -6.74
CA LEU A 40 -6.25 11.34 -5.81
C LEU A 40 -4.77 11.01 -6.01
N LEU A 41 -4.45 9.77 -6.30
CA LEU A 41 -3.08 9.26 -6.34
C LEU A 41 -2.35 9.64 -7.64
N GLU A 42 -2.98 9.47 -8.80
CA GLU A 42 -2.32 9.69 -10.09
C GLU A 42 -1.78 11.13 -10.28
N PRO A 43 -2.50 12.20 -9.91
CA PRO A 43 -1.94 13.55 -9.97
C PRO A 43 -0.70 13.74 -9.09
N GLN A 44 -0.63 13.03 -7.97
CA GLN A 44 0.53 13.07 -7.09
C GLN A 44 1.71 12.33 -7.70
N LEU A 45 1.47 11.16 -8.28
CA LEU A 45 2.51 10.36 -8.92
C LEU A 45 3.10 11.06 -10.15
N THR A 46 2.31 11.86 -10.84
CA THR A 46 2.78 12.66 -12.00
C THR A 46 3.85 13.69 -11.61
N ARG A 47 3.91 14.09 -10.35
CA ARG A 47 4.90 15.07 -9.85
C ARG A 47 6.26 14.45 -9.55
N HIS A 48 6.37 13.13 -9.54
CA HIS A 48 7.60 12.44 -9.16
C HIS A 48 8.31 11.89 -10.38
N PHE A 49 9.62 12.04 -10.38
CA PHE A 49 10.51 11.58 -11.43
C PHE A 49 11.54 10.65 -10.82
N GLY A 50 11.95 9.64 -11.55
CA GLY A 50 12.98 8.74 -11.07
C GLY A 50 13.04 7.41 -11.79
N SER A 51 13.73 6.46 -11.17
CA SER A 51 13.97 5.15 -11.72
C SER A 51 13.02 4.08 -11.20
N TYR A 52 12.67 4.14 -9.90
CA TYR A 52 11.89 3.09 -9.26
C TYR A 52 10.78 3.64 -8.38
N ILE A 53 9.59 3.05 -8.54
CA ILE A 53 8.47 3.17 -7.61
C ILE A 53 8.08 1.77 -7.11
N VAL A 54 7.87 1.64 -5.82
CA VAL A 54 7.49 0.38 -5.18
C VAL A 54 6.08 0.49 -4.62
N TYR A 55 5.26 -0.51 -4.91
CA TYR A 55 3.93 -0.69 -4.35
C TYR A 55 3.93 -1.92 -3.45
N TYR A 56 3.70 -1.73 -2.17
CA TYR A 56 3.66 -2.81 -1.19
C TYR A 56 2.23 -3.29 -0.95
N ASN A 57 1.98 -4.58 -1.16
CA ASN A 57 0.67 -5.22 -1.03
C ASN A 57 -0.47 -4.41 -1.68
N PRO A 58 -0.34 -4.01 -2.95
CA PRO A 58 -1.39 -3.24 -3.59
C PRO A 58 -2.65 -4.11 -3.75
N PRO A 59 -3.81 -3.67 -3.21
CA PRO A 59 -5.05 -4.45 -3.30
C PRO A 59 -5.75 -4.32 -4.65
N VAL A 60 -5.26 -3.42 -5.49
CA VAL A 60 -5.84 -3.06 -6.78
C VAL A 60 -4.75 -2.95 -7.84
N ALA A 61 -5.15 -2.73 -9.09
CA ALA A 61 -4.21 -2.42 -10.16
C ALA A 61 -3.41 -1.15 -9.85
N LEU A 62 -2.14 -1.14 -10.25
CA LEU A 62 -1.24 -0.03 -9.96
C LEU A 62 -1.70 1.27 -10.63
N ALA A 63 -1.67 2.35 -9.88
CA ALA A 63 -1.82 3.68 -10.44
C ALA A 63 -0.59 4.04 -11.30
N THR A 64 -0.80 4.83 -12.33
CA THR A 64 0.25 5.19 -13.27
C THR A 64 1.17 6.26 -12.71
N ALA A 65 2.48 6.00 -12.77
CA ALA A 65 3.54 6.97 -12.48
C ALA A 65 4.35 7.21 -13.76
N PRO A 66 3.93 8.14 -14.64
CA PRO A 66 4.42 8.21 -16.02
C PRO A 66 5.88 8.64 -16.15
N HIS A 67 6.43 9.28 -15.12
CA HIS A 67 7.81 9.79 -15.12
C HIS A 67 8.78 8.94 -14.30
N ILE A 68 8.35 7.75 -13.85
CA ILE A 68 9.18 6.79 -13.16
C ILE A 68 9.32 5.55 -14.03
N ARG A 69 10.56 5.12 -14.28
CA ARG A 69 10.86 4.10 -15.29
C ARG A 69 10.33 2.72 -14.94
N HIS A 70 10.47 2.31 -13.68
CA HIS A 70 10.16 0.95 -13.25
C HIS A 70 9.22 0.95 -12.06
N ALA A 71 8.10 0.24 -12.19
CA ALA A 71 7.16 -0.01 -11.12
C ALA A 71 7.33 -1.45 -10.63
N VAL A 72 7.52 -1.62 -9.33
CA VAL A 72 7.72 -2.93 -8.70
C VAL A 72 6.60 -3.20 -7.71
N ARG A 73 5.96 -4.35 -7.84
CA ARG A 73 5.04 -4.88 -6.84
C ARG A 73 5.79 -5.75 -5.86
N LEU A 74 5.64 -5.43 -4.59
CA LEU A 74 6.29 -6.11 -3.49
C LEU A 74 5.23 -6.59 -2.49
N GLY A 75 5.40 -7.75 -1.90
CA GLY A 75 4.54 -8.14 -0.80
C GLY A 75 4.28 -9.64 -0.68
N ASP A 76 3.06 -9.95 -0.25
CA ASP A 76 2.62 -11.30 0.06
C ASP A 76 2.49 -12.16 -1.20
N ALA A 77 2.88 -13.42 -1.10
CA ALA A 77 2.78 -14.42 -2.16
C ALA A 77 1.35 -14.68 -2.66
N GLN A 78 0.34 -14.33 -1.87
CA GLN A 78 -1.07 -14.45 -2.25
C GLN A 78 -1.53 -13.39 -3.25
N LEU A 79 -0.76 -12.32 -3.40
CA LEU A 79 -0.99 -11.28 -4.40
C LEU A 79 -0.07 -11.49 -5.59
N GLU A 80 -0.46 -10.99 -6.75
CA GLU A 80 0.42 -10.94 -7.91
C GLU A 80 1.52 -9.91 -7.68
N VAL A 81 2.63 -10.36 -7.13
CA VAL A 81 3.78 -9.51 -6.85
C VAL A 81 5.02 -10.02 -7.58
N GLN A 82 5.89 -9.11 -7.96
CA GLN A 82 7.17 -9.41 -8.59
C GLN A 82 8.20 -9.89 -7.58
N LEU A 83 8.15 -9.33 -6.36
CA LEU A 83 9.02 -9.71 -5.26
C LEU A 83 8.19 -10.07 -4.04
N GLN A 84 8.39 -11.27 -3.53
CA GLN A 84 7.75 -11.72 -2.29
C GLN A 84 8.59 -11.30 -1.10
N CYS A 85 7.92 -10.82 -0.05
CA CYS A 85 8.59 -10.45 1.19
C CYS A 85 7.67 -10.55 2.40
N THR A 86 8.28 -10.43 3.57
CA THR A 86 7.56 -10.25 4.84
C THR A 86 7.47 -8.77 5.19
N GLU A 87 6.63 -8.42 6.16
CA GLU A 87 6.51 -7.06 6.69
C GLU A 87 7.82 -6.57 7.33
N HIS A 88 8.65 -7.49 7.79
CA HIS A 88 9.85 -7.21 8.58
C HIS A 88 11.10 -7.01 7.74
N LYS A 89 11.09 -7.52 6.51
CA LYS A 89 12.27 -7.48 5.65
C LYS A 89 11.89 -7.46 4.17
N TRP A 90 12.23 -6.37 3.53
CA TRP A 90 12.05 -6.19 2.10
C TRP A 90 13.35 -6.49 1.36
N PRO A 91 13.31 -7.19 0.21
CA PRO A 91 14.49 -7.48 -0.59
C PRO A 91 14.90 -6.28 -1.45
N ILE A 92 14.98 -5.10 -0.84
CA ILE A 92 15.33 -3.84 -1.49
C ILE A 92 16.45 -3.19 -0.69
N ALA A 93 17.47 -2.72 -1.41
CA ALA A 93 18.59 -2.02 -0.80
C ALA A 93 18.17 -0.68 -0.18
N ALA A 94 18.94 -0.20 0.77
CA ALA A 94 18.78 1.13 1.34
C ALA A 94 18.90 2.20 0.25
N ASP A 95 18.11 3.23 0.36
CA ASP A 95 18.18 4.42 -0.51
C ASP A 95 18.07 4.10 -2.02
N ALA A 96 17.33 3.06 -2.38
CA ALA A 96 17.31 2.52 -3.74
C ALA A 96 16.11 2.99 -4.56
N VAL A 97 15.03 3.48 -3.94
CA VAL A 97 13.79 3.82 -4.65
C VAL A 97 13.39 5.27 -4.46
N ASP A 98 12.74 5.80 -5.48
CA ASP A 98 12.32 7.21 -5.50
C ASP A 98 10.99 7.42 -4.77
N VAL A 99 10.06 6.48 -4.94
CA VAL A 99 8.72 6.55 -4.33
C VAL A 99 8.30 5.17 -3.83
N VAL A 100 7.74 5.12 -2.63
CA VAL A 100 7.02 3.95 -2.10
C VAL A 100 5.57 4.33 -1.90
N VAL A 101 4.67 3.49 -2.37
CA VAL A 101 3.22 3.63 -2.19
C VAL A 101 2.71 2.53 -1.27
N LEU A 102 2.11 2.94 -0.17
CA LEU A 102 1.42 2.08 0.79
C LEU A 102 -0.08 2.34 0.70
N GLN A 103 -0.78 1.57 -0.11
CA GLN A 103 -2.23 1.70 -0.30
C GLN A 103 -2.94 0.66 0.56
N HIS A 104 -3.55 1.10 1.65
CA HIS A 104 -4.17 0.26 2.69
C HIS A 104 -3.22 -0.76 3.34
N SER A 105 -1.93 -0.66 3.05
CA SER A 105 -0.93 -1.60 3.52
C SER A 105 -0.73 -1.56 5.03
N LEU A 106 -0.93 -0.40 5.65
CA LEU A 106 -0.80 -0.23 7.10
C LEU A 106 -2.06 -0.61 7.86
N ASP A 107 -3.23 -0.47 7.22
CA ASP A 107 -4.52 -0.76 7.86
C ASP A 107 -4.67 -2.23 8.24
N PHE A 108 -4.07 -3.11 7.45
CA PHE A 108 -4.18 -4.56 7.58
C PHE A 108 -2.85 -5.25 7.92
N ALA A 109 -1.79 -4.49 8.13
CA ALA A 109 -0.51 -5.03 8.50
C ALA A 109 -0.53 -5.57 9.94
N ALA A 110 0.15 -6.70 10.14
CA ALA A 110 0.37 -7.24 11.47
C ALA A 110 1.33 -6.37 12.28
N SER A 111 2.32 -5.81 11.61
CA SER A 111 3.34 -4.91 12.17
C SER A 111 3.46 -3.66 11.33
N PRO A 112 2.54 -2.68 11.46
CA PRO A 112 2.59 -1.45 10.66
C PRO A 112 3.90 -0.68 10.80
N HIS A 113 4.48 -0.68 12.00
CA HIS A 113 5.78 -0.03 12.25
C HIS A 113 6.92 -0.65 11.46
N ASP A 114 6.91 -1.97 11.29
CA ASP A 114 7.94 -2.66 10.51
C ASP A 114 7.80 -2.35 9.03
N VAL A 115 6.57 -2.32 8.53
CA VAL A 115 6.28 -1.89 7.14
C VAL A 115 6.78 -0.46 6.89
N LEU A 116 6.47 0.47 7.78
CA LEU A 116 6.94 1.85 7.69
C LEU A 116 8.46 1.95 7.75
N ARG A 117 9.09 1.18 8.61
CA ARG A 117 10.56 1.15 8.74
C ARG A 117 11.21 0.65 7.46
N GLU A 118 10.73 -0.43 6.90
CA GLU A 118 11.25 -0.98 5.64
C GLU A 118 11.02 -0.01 4.48
N ALA A 119 9.83 0.59 4.39
CA ALA A 119 9.53 1.59 3.37
C ALA A 119 10.47 2.80 3.47
N ALA A 120 10.65 3.35 4.67
CA ALA A 120 11.53 4.49 4.90
C ALA A 120 13.00 4.15 4.62
N HIS A 121 13.41 2.92 4.91
CA HIS A 121 14.79 2.45 4.68
C HIS A 121 15.14 2.38 3.19
N CYS A 122 14.21 1.97 2.35
CA CYS A 122 14.48 1.83 0.91
C CYS A 122 14.28 3.13 0.11
N VAL A 123 13.57 4.12 0.64
CA VAL A 123 13.40 5.42 -0.02
C VAL A 123 14.70 6.22 0.05
N ARG A 124 15.17 6.69 -1.10
CA ARG A 124 16.35 7.53 -1.18
C ARG A 124 16.14 8.91 -0.55
N ALA A 125 17.24 9.60 -0.24
CA ALA A 125 17.18 11.01 0.18
C ALA A 125 16.49 11.85 -0.92
N GLY A 126 15.51 12.66 -0.53
CA GLY A 126 14.67 13.41 -1.46
C GLY A 126 13.58 12.60 -2.15
N GLY A 127 13.47 11.30 -1.84
CA GLY A 127 12.36 10.46 -2.28
C GLY A 127 11.09 10.70 -1.46
N HIS A 128 10.03 9.98 -1.79
CA HIS A 128 8.71 10.17 -1.19
C HIS A 128 8.06 8.86 -0.76
N LEU A 129 7.38 8.91 0.36
CA LEU A 129 6.52 7.85 0.85
C LEU A 129 5.07 8.33 0.78
N ILE A 130 4.24 7.65 0.00
CA ILE A 130 2.83 7.97 -0.15
C ILE A 130 2.01 6.92 0.58
N ILE A 131 1.20 7.36 1.52
CA ILE A 131 0.36 6.49 2.34
C ILE A 131 -1.10 6.81 2.09
N LEU A 132 -1.85 5.79 1.69
CA LEU A 132 -3.30 5.82 1.62
C LEU A 132 -3.84 4.83 2.64
N GLY A 133 -4.74 5.28 3.50
CA GLY A 133 -5.33 4.45 4.53
C GLY A 133 -6.74 4.90 4.90
N ALA A 134 -7.49 3.99 5.52
CA ALA A 134 -8.78 4.29 6.10
C ALA A 134 -8.61 4.77 7.54
N HIS A 135 -9.28 5.86 7.90
CA HIS A 135 -9.30 6.32 9.28
C HIS A 135 -10.46 5.67 10.04
N VAL A 136 -10.17 5.25 11.28
CA VAL A 136 -11.15 4.56 12.14
C VAL A 136 -12.37 5.42 12.46
N TRP A 137 -12.23 6.73 12.43
CA TRP A 137 -13.27 7.70 12.81
C TRP A 137 -14.01 8.35 11.64
N SER A 138 -13.51 8.20 10.44
CA SER A 138 -14.24 8.56 9.23
C SER A 138 -14.39 7.30 8.39
N LEU A 139 -15.58 6.99 7.96
CA LEU A 139 -15.83 5.86 7.07
C LEU A 139 -14.97 5.91 5.80
N PHE A 140 -14.39 7.07 5.49
CA PHE A 140 -13.49 7.29 4.34
C PHE A 140 -12.56 8.47 4.62
N GLY A 141 -11.61 8.30 5.56
CA GLY A 141 -10.51 9.26 5.71
C GLY A 141 -9.29 8.78 4.95
N VAL A 142 -8.85 9.53 3.97
CA VAL A 142 -7.60 9.26 3.27
C VAL A 142 -6.51 10.14 3.87
N TYR A 143 -5.51 9.52 4.47
CA TYR A 143 -4.33 10.22 4.95
C TYR A 143 -3.24 10.21 3.89
N ARG A 144 -2.68 11.36 3.71
CA ARG A 144 -1.54 11.58 2.86
C ARG A 144 -0.40 12.13 3.71
N HIS A 145 0.70 11.40 3.74
CA HIS A 145 1.94 11.88 4.29
C HIS A 145 3.00 11.83 3.20
N CYS A 146 3.61 12.95 2.98
CA CYS A 146 4.82 13.05 2.17
C CYS A 146 6.04 13.14 3.10
#